data_f2c563f831a7b848e441927af2aa9621
#
_entry.id   f2c563f831a7b848e441927af2aa9621
#
_cell.length_a   1.000
_cell.length_b   1.000
_cell.length_c   1.000
_cell.angle_alpha   90.00
_cell.angle_beta   90.00
_cell.angle_gamma   90.00
#
_symmetry.space_group_name_H-M   'P 1'
#
loop_
_entity.id
_entity.type
_entity.pdbx_description
1 polymer ?
#
loop_
_entity_poly.entity_id
_entity_poly.type
_entity_poly.pdbx_seq_one_letter_code
_entity_poly.pdbx_strand_id
1 'polypeptide(L)'
;KSSAASDVYKRQTYGLEKSYESTLAGVNGRTITLRNAYGNAIADENATTYEAKDGSNLVLSLDVNIQEVVERYLNEAIKANNVENRGAAIVMNVKTGAILAMASKPDFDPNNPLDYSQNLTYLDELVHAEPELYGIYQKDENGNYITDERGNKILDPEGDYSGYYRDIQWKNKTITELY
;
A
#
# COMPACT_ATOMS: atom_id res chain seq x y z
N LYS A 1 -4.26 -13.91 21.25
CA LYS A 1 -2.88 -13.92 20.74
C LYS A 1 -2.88 -13.19 19.40
N SER A 2 -2.74 -11.89 19.42
CA SER A 2 -2.38 -11.12 18.24
C SER A 2 -0.87 -11.29 18.06
N SER A 3 -0.42 -11.96 17.02
CA SER A 3 1.01 -12.04 16.75
C SER A 3 1.43 -10.71 16.12
N ALA A 4 2.52 -10.13 16.61
CA ALA A 4 3.10 -8.88 16.08
C ALA A 4 3.37 -8.94 14.56
N ALA A 5 3.54 -10.13 13.99
CA ALA A 5 3.69 -10.33 12.56
C ALA A 5 2.41 -10.03 11.77
N SER A 6 1.21 -10.20 12.38
CA SER A 6 -0.07 -9.86 11.72
C SER A 6 -0.30 -8.36 11.60
N ASP A 7 0.27 -7.55 12.52
CA ASP A 7 0.06 -6.10 12.51
C ASP A 7 0.93 -5.38 11.47
N VAL A 8 2.11 -5.91 11.13
CA VAL A 8 3.00 -5.31 10.14
C VAL A 8 2.38 -5.34 8.73
N TYR A 9 1.64 -6.41 8.39
CA TYR A 9 0.95 -6.52 7.09
C TYR A 9 -0.38 -5.77 7.02
N LYS A 10 -0.96 -5.39 8.17
CA LYS A 10 -2.21 -4.63 8.23
C LYS A 10 -2.02 -3.12 8.19
N ARG A 11 -0.80 -2.64 8.46
CA ARG A 11 -0.49 -1.21 8.39
C ARG A 11 -0.10 -0.87 6.98
N GLN A 12 -0.98 -0.14 6.31
CA GLN A 12 -0.72 0.29 4.92
C GLN A 12 0.56 1.14 4.88
N THR A 13 1.38 0.87 3.85
CA THR A 13 2.62 1.61 3.63
C THR A 13 2.35 2.96 2.97
N TYR A 14 1.13 3.18 2.48
CA TYR A 14 0.69 4.37 1.73
C TYR A 14 -0.71 4.82 2.17
N GLY A 15 -1.12 6.01 1.71
CA GLY A 15 -2.46 6.53 1.86
C GLY A 15 -2.75 7.19 3.21
N LEU A 16 -4.03 7.33 3.52
CA LEU A 16 -4.51 8.06 4.69
C LEU A 16 -4.09 7.42 6.02
N GLU A 17 -4.11 6.11 6.11
CA GLU A 17 -3.68 5.39 7.32
C GLU A 17 -2.22 5.68 7.65
N LYS A 18 -1.34 5.66 6.64
CA LYS A 18 0.06 6.02 6.79
C LYS A 18 0.23 7.48 7.21
N SER A 19 -0.48 8.38 6.54
CA SER A 19 -0.34 9.83 6.77
C SER A 19 -0.83 10.24 8.15
N TYR A 20 -1.84 9.56 8.69
CA TYR A 20 -2.47 9.85 9.97
C TYR A 20 -2.22 8.78 11.03
N GLU A 21 -1.21 7.92 10.84
CA GLU A 21 -0.87 6.83 11.78
C GLU A 21 -0.74 7.33 13.22
N SER A 22 -0.07 8.46 13.44
CA SER A 22 0.10 9.05 14.78
C SER A 22 -1.21 9.48 15.45
N THR A 23 -2.25 9.71 14.66
CA THR A 23 -3.57 10.13 15.14
C THR A 23 -4.49 8.91 15.33
N LEU A 24 -4.40 7.97 14.40
CA LEU A 24 -5.26 6.76 14.38
C LEU A 24 -4.75 5.67 15.32
N ALA A 25 -3.42 5.53 15.44
CA ALA A 25 -2.85 4.55 16.35
C ALA A 25 -3.01 5.01 17.79
N GLY A 26 -3.65 4.19 18.60
CA GLY A 26 -3.67 4.37 20.05
C GLY A 26 -2.32 4.04 20.68
N VAL A 27 -2.28 4.07 21.99
CA VAL A 27 -1.12 3.66 22.78
C VAL A 27 -1.44 2.33 23.45
N ASN A 28 -0.64 1.32 23.15
CA ASN A 28 -0.81 0.01 23.78
C ASN A 28 -0.56 0.10 25.29
N GLY A 29 -1.47 -0.46 26.07
CA GLY A 29 -1.27 -0.65 27.49
C GLY A 29 -0.10 -1.59 27.76
N ARG A 30 0.61 -1.36 28.85
CA ARG A 30 1.73 -2.21 29.28
C ARG A 30 1.78 -2.31 30.79
N THR A 31 2.10 -3.48 31.29
CA THR A 31 2.38 -3.70 32.71
C THR A 31 3.87 -4.02 32.87
N ILE A 32 4.54 -3.28 33.70
CA ILE A 32 5.93 -3.50 34.07
C ILE A 32 5.93 -4.28 35.38
N THR A 33 6.45 -5.53 35.36
CA THR A 33 6.57 -6.40 36.52
C THR A 33 8.00 -6.97 36.60
N LEU A 34 8.44 -7.30 37.82
CA LEU A 34 9.64 -8.07 38.01
C LEU A 34 9.42 -9.52 37.57
N ARG A 35 10.44 -10.14 37.00
CA ARG A 35 10.44 -11.56 36.64
C ARG A 35 11.60 -12.28 37.30
N ASN A 36 11.37 -13.51 37.73
CA ASN A 36 12.44 -14.36 38.24
C ASN A 36 13.36 -14.88 37.09
N ALA A 37 14.42 -15.57 37.47
CA ALA A 37 15.37 -16.14 36.50
C ALA A 37 14.73 -17.14 35.51
N TYR A 38 13.58 -17.70 35.82
CA TYR A 38 12.81 -18.59 34.95
C TYR A 38 11.75 -17.87 34.08
N GLY A 39 11.70 -16.52 34.12
CA GLY A 39 10.79 -15.74 33.32
C GLY A 39 9.35 -15.60 33.90
N ASN A 40 9.08 -16.19 35.08
CA ASN A 40 7.78 -16.05 35.73
C ASN A 40 7.64 -14.68 36.40
N ALA A 41 6.45 -14.07 36.29
CA ALA A 41 6.17 -12.84 37.03
C ALA A 41 6.22 -13.09 38.53
N ILE A 42 6.95 -12.23 39.24
CA ILE A 42 6.97 -12.22 40.71
C ILE A 42 5.80 -11.30 41.14
N ALA A 43 5.09 -11.69 42.18
CA ALA A 43 4.10 -10.81 42.80
C ALA A 43 4.83 -9.55 43.30
N ASP A 44 4.61 -8.45 42.62
CA ASP A 44 5.31 -7.18 42.85
C ASP A 44 4.25 -6.12 43.19
N GLU A 45 4.28 -5.67 44.44
CA GLU A 45 3.41 -4.57 44.91
C GLU A 45 3.70 -3.25 44.17
N ASN A 46 4.85 -3.15 43.49
CA ASN A 46 5.25 -2.01 42.71
C ASN A 46 5.00 -2.19 41.18
N ALA A 47 4.24 -3.23 40.80
CA ALA A 47 3.87 -3.40 39.39
C ALA A 47 3.14 -2.15 38.86
N THR A 48 3.74 -1.49 37.87
CA THR A 48 3.14 -0.30 37.27
C THR A 48 2.40 -0.70 36.00
N THR A 49 1.10 -0.43 35.98
CA THR A 49 0.25 -0.65 34.80
C THR A 49 -0.04 0.69 34.13
N TYR A 50 0.28 0.77 32.84
CA TYR A 50 -0.13 1.85 31.96
C TYR A 50 -1.33 1.37 31.15
N GLU A 51 -2.43 2.08 31.26
CA GLU A 51 -3.63 1.74 30.50
C GLU A 51 -3.46 2.01 29.02
N ALA A 52 -4.14 1.20 28.18
CA ALA A 52 -4.23 1.46 26.75
C ALA A 52 -5.02 2.75 26.51
N LYS A 53 -4.63 3.50 25.48
CA LYS A 53 -5.41 4.66 25.00
C LYS A 53 -5.79 4.42 23.54
N ASP A 54 -7.08 4.56 23.25
CA ASP A 54 -7.59 4.45 21.89
C ASP A 54 -7.07 5.61 21.02
N GLY A 55 -6.90 5.33 19.74
CA GLY A 55 -6.61 6.36 18.74
C GLY A 55 -7.84 7.22 18.45
N SER A 56 -7.62 8.27 17.69
CA SER A 56 -8.68 9.18 17.27
C SER A 56 -9.34 8.70 15.96
N ASN A 57 -10.59 9.11 15.74
CA ASN A 57 -11.29 8.88 14.48
C ASN A 57 -10.90 9.95 13.46
N LEU A 58 -10.83 9.55 12.19
CA LEU A 58 -10.62 10.45 11.06
C LEU A 58 -11.93 10.60 10.29
N VAL A 59 -12.42 11.85 10.17
CA VAL A 59 -13.61 12.17 9.38
C VAL A 59 -13.16 12.79 8.07
N LEU A 60 -13.50 12.12 6.96
CA LEU A 60 -13.12 12.54 5.62
C LEU A 60 -14.24 13.35 4.95
N SER A 61 -13.87 14.18 3.96
CA SER A 61 -14.81 14.86 3.09
C SER A 61 -15.35 13.98 1.96
N LEU A 62 -14.81 12.77 1.79
CA LEU A 62 -15.28 11.82 0.79
C LEU A 62 -16.73 11.41 1.06
N ASP A 63 -17.55 11.45 0.01
CA ASP A 63 -18.93 10.98 0.02
C ASP A 63 -19.00 9.61 -0.66
N VAL A 64 -19.43 8.60 0.08
CA VAL A 64 -19.45 7.21 -0.41
C VAL A 64 -20.36 7.04 -1.65
N ASN A 65 -21.48 7.78 -1.72
CA ASN A 65 -22.39 7.66 -2.86
C ASN A 65 -21.79 8.29 -4.12
N ILE A 66 -21.10 9.43 -3.95
CA ILE A 66 -20.40 10.09 -5.07
C ILE A 66 -19.22 9.23 -5.52
N GLN A 67 -18.48 8.64 -4.58
CA GLN A 67 -17.37 7.74 -4.86
C GLN A 67 -17.81 6.55 -5.70
N GLU A 68 -18.89 5.86 -5.31
CA GLU A 68 -19.44 4.71 -6.03
C GLU A 68 -19.85 5.07 -7.48
N VAL A 69 -20.50 6.21 -7.65
CA VAL A 69 -20.91 6.70 -8.96
C VAL A 69 -19.69 6.99 -9.84
N VAL A 70 -18.67 7.64 -9.28
CA VAL A 70 -17.44 7.97 -10.00
C VAL A 70 -16.69 6.72 -10.42
N GLU A 71 -16.54 5.76 -9.54
CA GLU A 71 -15.86 4.48 -9.84
C GLU A 71 -16.57 3.71 -10.95
N ARG A 72 -17.89 3.64 -10.89
CA ARG A 72 -18.68 2.98 -11.93
C ARG A 72 -18.49 3.65 -13.29
N TYR A 73 -18.65 4.95 -13.39
CA TYR A 73 -18.50 5.65 -14.68
C TYR A 73 -17.05 5.67 -15.18
N LEU A 74 -16.07 5.71 -14.29
CA LEU A 74 -14.67 5.56 -14.68
C LEU A 74 -14.43 4.19 -15.32
N ASN A 75 -14.95 3.11 -14.72
CA ASN A 75 -14.87 1.77 -15.30
C ASN A 75 -15.55 1.67 -16.67
N GLU A 76 -16.75 2.25 -16.80
CA GLU A 76 -17.47 2.28 -18.08
C GLU A 76 -16.70 3.04 -19.15
N ALA A 77 -16.14 4.21 -18.80
CA ALA A 77 -15.34 5.02 -19.71
C ALA A 77 -14.07 4.32 -20.18
N ILE A 78 -13.34 3.65 -19.27
CA ILE A 78 -12.14 2.89 -19.59
C ILE A 78 -12.47 1.76 -20.58
N LYS A 79 -13.55 1.00 -20.34
CA LYS A 79 -13.99 -0.07 -21.23
C LYS A 79 -14.46 0.43 -22.58
N ALA A 80 -15.26 1.50 -22.59
CA ALA A 80 -15.82 2.05 -23.84
C ALA A 80 -14.76 2.65 -24.77
N ASN A 81 -13.66 3.15 -24.20
CA ASN A 81 -12.59 3.79 -24.97
C ASN A 81 -11.34 2.93 -25.11
N ASN A 82 -11.39 1.65 -24.68
CA ASN A 82 -10.25 0.72 -24.71
C ASN A 82 -8.97 1.34 -24.11
N VAL A 83 -9.11 1.96 -22.94
CA VAL A 83 -7.96 2.56 -22.25
C VAL A 83 -7.08 1.43 -21.71
N GLU A 84 -5.89 1.31 -22.26
CA GLU A 84 -4.97 0.20 -21.98
C GLU A 84 -4.23 0.36 -20.65
N ASN A 85 -3.91 1.58 -20.27
CA ASN A 85 -3.03 1.82 -19.14
C ASN A 85 -3.77 2.14 -17.85
N ARG A 86 -4.23 3.38 -17.69
CA ARG A 86 -4.78 3.86 -16.41
C ARG A 86 -5.80 4.97 -16.61
N GLY A 87 -6.68 5.10 -15.64
CA GLY A 87 -7.65 6.19 -15.57
C GLY A 87 -7.77 6.72 -14.16
N ALA A 88 -8.03 8.01 -14.03
CA ALA A 88 -8.26 8.63 -12.74
C ALA A 88 -9.39 9.66 -12.83
N ALA A 89 -10.13 9.84 -11.74
CA ALA A 89 -11.18 10.83 -11.63
C ALA A 89 -11.19 11.45 -10.23
N ILE A 90 -11.35 12.77 -10.16
CA ILE A 90 -11.46 13.50 -8.90
C ILE A 90 -12.69 14.39 -8.98
N VAL A 91 -13.51 14.35 -7.93
CA VAL A 91 -14.66 15.26 -7.76
C VAL A 91 -14.41 16.16 -6.57
N MET A 92 -14.42 17.46 -6.80
CA MET A 92 -14.15 18.47 -5.79
C MET A 92 -15.25 19.52 -5.73
N ASN A 93 -15.60 19.91 -4.51
CA ASN A 93 -16.48 21.05 -4.29
C ASN A 93 -15.69 22.35 -4.52
N VAL A 94 -15.98 23.04 -5.61
CA VAL A 94 -15.25 24.26 -6.03
C VAL A 94 -15.37 25.44 -5.07
N LYS A 95 -16.37 25.46 -4.18
CA LYS A 95 -16.55 26.52 -3.19
C LYS A 95 -15.71 26.31 -1.94
N THR A 96 -15.51 25.06 -1.54
CA THR A 96 -14.84 24.71 -0.28
C THR A 96 -13.47 24.08 -0.49
N GLY A 97 -13.16 23.58 -1.69
CA GLY A 97 -11.97 22.80 -1.98
C GLY A 97 -12.03 21.35 -1.46
N ALA A 98 -13.16 20.93 -0.87
CA ALA A 98 -13.30 19.58 -0.33
C ALA A 98 -13.34 18.54 -1.46
N ILE A 99 -12.53 17.51 -1.36
CA ILE A 99 -12.55 16.35 -2.27
C ILE A 99 -13.71 15.46 -1.84
N LEU A 100 -14.68 15.26 -2.75
CA LEU A 100 -15.87 14.46 -2.52
C LEU A 100 -15.72 13.02 -3.03
N ALA A 101 -14.93 12.81 -4.07
CA ALA A 101 -14.56 11.50 -4.59
C ALA A 101 -13.18 11.53 -5.25
N MET A 102 -12.47 10.40 -5.19
CA MET A 102 -11.19 10.21 -5.82
C MET A 102 -11.04 8.75 -6.21
N ALA A 103 -11.05 8.46 -7.51
CA ALA A 103 -10.97 7.11 -8.05
C ALA A 103 -9.79 6.98 -9.02
N SER A 104 -9.13 5.83 -9.00
CA SER A 104 -8.09 5.47 -9.95
C SER A 104 -8.23 4.02 -10.37
N LYS A 105 -7.89 3.70 -11.61
CA LYS A 105 -7.88 2.35 -12.16
C LYS A 105 -6.55 2.09 -12.88
N PRO A 106 -6.02 0.88 -12.86
CA PRO A 106 -6.52 -0.26 -12.08
C PRO A 106 -6.41 -0.02 -10.56
N ASP A 107 -7.31 -0.65 -9.82
CA ASP A 107 -7.33 -0.67 -8.35
C ASP A 107 -7.10 -2.09 -7.83
N PHE A 108 -7.19 -2.28 -6.52
CA PHE A 108 -7.02 -3.59 -5.89
C PHE A 108 -8.18 -3.87 -4.91
N ASP A 109 -8.41 -5.15 -4.61
CA ASP A 109 -9.36 -5.54 -3.57
C ASP A 109 -8.71 -5.39 -2.18
N PRO A 110 -9.21 -4.47 -1.31
CA PRO A 110 -8.67 -4.32 0.04
C PRO A 110 -8.80 -5.57 0.91
N ASN A 111 -9.70 -6.49 0.58
CA ASN A 111 -9.84 -7.76 1.30
C ASN A 111 -8.79 -8.78 0.88
N ASN A 112 -8.23 -8.64 -0.33
CA ASN A 112 -7.17 -9.47 -0.87
C ASN A 112 -6.07 -8.62 -1.53
N PRO A 113 -5.36 -7.80 -0.77
CA PRO A 113 -4.49 -6.74 -1.29
C PRO A 113 -3.22 -7.25 -1.99
N LEU A 114 -2.92 -8.53 -1.88
CA LEU A 114 -1.77 -9.17 -2.54
C LEU A 114 -2.19 -10.00 -3.77
N ASP A 115 -3.45 -9.91 -4.18
CA ASP A 115 -3.90 -10.51 -5.44
C ASP A 115 -3.67 -9.53 -6.60
N TYR A 116 -2.72 -9.85 -7.44
CA TYR A 116 -2.35 -9.07 -8.63
C TYR A 116 -3.02 -9.60 -9.91
N SER A 117 -3.77 -10.69 -9.84
CA SER A 117 -4.27 -11.42 -11.01
C SER A 117 -5.08 -10.56 -11.98
N GLN A 118 -5.86 -9.61 -11.46
CA GLN A 118 -6.69 -8.72 -12.28
C GLN A 118 -5.88 -7.64 -13.01
N ASN A 119 -4.70 -7.30 -12.51
CA ASN A 119 -3.87 -6.21 -13.00
C ASN A 119 -2.49 -6.69 -13.48
N LEU A 120 -2.25 -8.00 -13.52
CA LEU A 120 -0.93 -8.57 -13.73
C LEU A 120 -0.28 -8.08 -15.02
N THR A 121 -1.00 -8.12 -16.13
CA THR A 121 -0.49 -7.66 -17.44
C THR A 121 -0.05 -6.20 -17.38
N TYR A 122 -0.88 -5.33 -16.83
CA TYR A 122 -0.56 -3.91 -16.68
C TYR A 122 0.65 -3.68 -15.77
N LEU A 123 0.71 -4.37 -14.63
CA LEU A 123 1.82 -4.24 -13.67
C LEU A 123 3.13 -4.74 -14.27
N ASP A 124 3.07 -5.83 -15.01
CA ASP A 124 4.22 -6.43 -15.68
C ASP A 124 4.75 -5.53 -16.79
N GLU A 125 3.87 -5.00 -17.64
CA GLU A 125 4.23 -4.02 -18.67
C GLU A 125 4.88 -2.76 -18.07
N LEU A 126 4.35 -2.24 -16.97
CA LEU A 126 4.89 -1.05 -16.33
C LEU A 126 6.28 -1.28 -15.73
N VAL A 127 6.48 -2.42 -15.07
CA VAL A 127 7.79 -2.80 -14.51
C VAL A 127 8.85 -2.94 -15.60
N HIS A 128 8.48 -3.50 -16.75
CA HIS A 128 9.37 -3.67 -17.87
C HIS A 128 9.59 -2.39 -18.68
N ALA A 129 8.63 -1.46 -18.68
CA ALA A 129 8.77 -0.16 -19.33
C ALA A 129 9.71 0.79 -18.57
N GLU A 130 9.80 0.63 -17.24
CA GLU A 130 10.62 1.49 -16.36
C GLU A 130 11.70 0.67 -15.62
N PRO A 131 12.62 0.01 -16.33
CA PRO A 131 13.57 -0.91 -15.72
C PRO A 131 14.55 -0.23 -14.75
N GLU A 132 14.78 1.08 -14.90
CA GLU A 132 15.64 1.83 -13.98
C GLU A 132 15.03 1.98 -12.59
N LEU A 133 13.68 1.98 -12.50
CA LEU A 133 12.96 2.10 -11.24
C LEU A 133 12.60 0.75 -10.62
N TYR A 134 12.23 -0.21 -11.44
CA TYR A 134 11.65 -1.47 -11.00
C TYR A 134 12.45 -2.71 -11.44
N GLY A 135 13.51 -2.54 -12.22
CA GLY A 135 14.22 -3.66 -12.84
C GLY A 135 14.91 -4.58 -11.85
N ILE A 136 14.57 -5.85 -11.92
CA ILE A 136 15.37 -6.94 -11.37
C ILE A 136 16.25 -7.45 -12.51
N TYR A 137 17.56 -7.48 -12.29
CA TYR A 137 18.50 -7.81 -13.33
C TYR A 137 19.16 -9.15 -13.07
N GLN A 138 19.38 -9.91 -14.13
CA GLN A 138 20.09 -11.18 -14.10
C GLN A 138 21.49 -11.01 -13.51
N LYS A 139 21.90 -12.00 -12.71
CA LYS A 139 23.24 -12.08 -12.11
C LYS A 139 23.89 -13.43 -12.42
N ASP A 140 25.18 -13.41 -12.61
CA ASP A 140 25.98 -14.62 -12.72
C ASP A 140 26.18 -15.32 -11.35
N GLU A 141 26.84 -16.47 -11.35
CA GLU A 141 27.13 -17.26 -10.14
C GLU A 141 27.99 -16.49 -9.12
N ASN A 142 28.68 -15.44 -9.52
CA ASN A 142 29.52 -14.59 -8.68
C ASN A 142 28.77 -13.34 -8.18
N GLY A 143 27.51 -13.16 -8.59
CA GLY A 143 26.67 -12.03 -8.21
C GLY A 143 26.85 -10.76 -9.05
N ASN A 144 27.63 -10.82 -10.17
CA ASN A 144 27.77 -9.71 -11.09
C ASN A 144 26.57 -9.64 -12.04
N TYR A 145 26.19 -8.43 -12.45
CA TYR A 145 25.12 -8.26 -13.43
C TYR A 145 25.53 -8.77 -14.81
N ILE A 146 24.65 -9.54 -15.45
CA ILE A 146 24.78 -9.95 -16.84
C ILE A 146 24.38 -8.77 -17.71
N THR A 147 25.19 -8.49 -18.74
CA THR A 147 24.97 -7.37 -19.65
C THR A 147 24.85 -7.86 -21.09
N ASP A 148 24.11 -7.11 -21.92
CA ASP A 148 24.04 -7.30 -23.35
C ASP A 148 25.35 -6.85 -24.06
N GLU A 149 25.43 -7.01 -25.39
CA GLU A 149 26.57 -6.62 -26.19
C GLU A 149 26.86 -5.11 -26.14
N ARG A 150 25.93 -4.30 -25.70
CA ARG A 150 26.03 -2.83 -25.52
C ARG A 150 26.39 -2.41 -24.11
N GLY A 151 26.51 -3.36 -23.19
CA GLY A 151 26.81 -3.12 -21.79
C GLY A 151 25.59 -2.78 -20.92
N ASN A 152 24.36 -2.90 -21.43
CA ASN A 152 23.17 -2.71 -20.64
C ASN A 152 22.87 -3.98 -19.81
N LYS A 153 22.41 -3.80 -18.57
CA LYS A 153 21.99 -4.91 -17.73
C LYS A 153 20.77 -5.60 -18.33
N ILE A 154 20.75 -6.92 -18.32
CA ILE A 154 19.64 -7.74 -18.82
C ILE A 154 18.62 -7.92 -17.69
N LEU A 155 17.34 -7.60 -17.96
CA LEU A 155 16.26 -7.85 -17.03
C LEU A 155 16.08 -9.35 -16.78
N ASP A 156 15.74 -9.70 -15.55
CA ASP A 156 15.39 -11.05 -15.16
C ASP A 156 13.89 -11.29 -15.32
N PRO A 157 13.41 -11.99 -16.34
CA PRO A 157 11.98 -12.21 -16.57
C PRO A 157 11.35 -13.14 -15.51
N GLU A 158 12.17 -13.91 -14.79
CA GLU A 158 11.72 -14.79 -13.70
C GLU A 158 11.91 -14.17 -12.32
N GLY A 159 12.31 -12.90 -12.27
CA GLY A 159 12.50 -12.15 -11.03
C GLY A 159 11.22 -12.00 -10.22
N ASP A 160 11.32 -11.99 -8.90
CA ASP A 160 10.17 -11.73 -8.02
C ASP A 160 9.81 -10.24 -7.98
N TYR A 161 8.92 -9.81 -8.86
CA TYR A 161 8.42 -8.44 -8.95
C TYR A 161 7.26 -8.13 -7.99
N SER A 162 6.84 -9.06 -7.15
CA SER A 162 5.65 -8.93 -6.28
C SER A 162 5.72 -7.68 -5.39
N GLY A 163 6.91 -7.32 -4.90
CA GLY A 163 7.13 -6.10 -4.12
C GLY A 163 6.84 -4.83 -4.90
N TYR A 164 7.26 -4.77 -6.17
CA TYR A 164 7.00 -3.63 -7.05
C TYR A 164 5.54 -3.57 -7.48
N TYR A 165 4.92 -4.70 -7.80
CA TYR A 165 3.48 -4.78 -8.11
C TYR A 165 2.64 -4.23 -6.98
N ARG A 166 2.95 -4.62 -5.73
CA ARG A 166 2.30 -4.07 -4.55
C ARG A 166 2.45 -2.56 -4.47
N ASP A 167 3.66 -2.06 -4.59
CA ASP A 167 3.95 -0.63 -4.42
C ASP A 167 3.27 0.20 -5.51
N ILE A 168 3.22 -0.29 -6.74
CA ILE A 168 2.52 0.35 -7.86
C ILE A 168 1.01 0.31 -7.64
N GLN A 169 0.46 -0.85 -7.27
CA GLN A 169 -0.99 -1.06 -7.11
C GLN A 169 -1.56 -0.25 -5.94
N TRP A 170 -0.82 -0.12 -4.84
CA TRP A 170 -1.29 0.57 -3.64
C TRP A 170 -1.11 2.09 -3.69
N LYS A 171 -0.33 2.62 -4.60
CA LYS A 171 -0.21 4.07 -4.78
C LYS A 171 -1.52 4.67 -5.29
N ASN A 172 -1.87 5.82 -4.73
CA ASN A 172 -2.98 6.61 -5.26
C ASN A 172 -2.53 7.35 -6.52
N LYS A 173 -2.90 6.83 -7.68
CA LYS A 173 -2.48 7.32 -8.99
C LYS A 173 -2.96 8.74 -9.29
N THR A 174 -4.03 9.20 -8.62
CA THR A 174 -4.56 10.55 -8.83
C THR A 174 -3.64 11.66 -8.33
N ILE A 175 -2.70 11.34 -7.42
CA ILE A 175 -1.83 12.34 -6.78
C ILE A 175 -0.34 11.97 -6.81
N THR A 176 -0.01 10.73 -7.19
CA THR A 176 1.40 10.25 -7.15
C THR A 176 2.01 10.09 -8.52
N GLU A 177 1.23 10.13 -9.59
CA GLU A 177 1.70 9.94 -10.95
C GLU A 177 1.41 11.15 -11.82
N LEU A 178 2.33 11.43 -12.75
CA LEU A 178 2.15 12.41 -13.81
C LEU A 178 1.47 11.73 -15.01
N TYR A 179 0.48 12.39 -15.60
CA TYR A 179 -0.25 11.93 -16.77
C TYR A 179 0.18 12.71 -18.00
#